data_3ff917ed6904a50da1bb55e983acac6f
#
_entry.id   3ff917ed6904a50da1bb55e983acac6f
#
_cell.length_a   1.000
_cell.length_b   1.000
_cell.length_c   1.000
_cell.angle_alpha   90.00
_cell.angle_beta   90.00
_cell.angle_gamma   90.00
#
_symmetry.space_group_name_H-M   'P 1'
#
loop_
_entity.id
_entity.type
_entity.pdbx_description
1 polymer ?
#
loop_
_entity_poly.entity_id
_entity_poly.type
_entity_poly.pdbx_seq_one_letter_code
_entity_poly.pdbx_strand_id
1 'polypeptide(L)'
;AAQAEIGVLRTGDIDSRSLRELLTYGLKGFAAYLHHAAELGEESAVLNAYLVRGLVATVDSQVDNTTLTALVLETGAKGLAAMALLDTANTNLYGHPELTQVSIGVGERPGILVSGHDLADLEALLIQSKDAGIDVYTHSEMLPAHGYPGLKKYPHLYGNYGNAWWKQHQEFTSFRGPILFTTNCIVPPPSNAVYANKVFTTGAAGFPGYRHIDPDSDGHKDFSVLIELAKSCQSPEAIEDGTITIGFGHNQASQLAQPILEAIHEG
;
A
#
# COMPACT_ATOMS: atom_id res chain seq x y z
N ALA A 1 13.55 -8.74 24.23
CA ALA A 1 12.86 -8.27 25.42
C ALA A 1 13.28 -6.82 25.66
N ALA A 2 12.34 -5.88 25.64
CA ALA A 2 12.62 -4.50 25.92
C ALA A 2 13.20 -4.39 27.33
N GLN A 3 14.33 -3.73 27.46
CA GLN A 3 14.82 -3.31 28.78
C GLN A 3 13.77 -2.39 29.39
N ALA A 4 13.56 -2.46 30.70
CA ALA A 4 12.55 -1.66 31.41
C ALA A 4 12.66 -0.15 31.13
N GLU A 5 13.83 0.30 30.70
CA GLU A 5 14.15 1.70 30.40
C GLU A 5 13.76 2.15 28.97
N ILE A 6 13.46 1.25 28.04
CA ILE A 6 13.18 1.53 26.61
C ILE A 6 12.04 0.68 26.09
N GLY A 7 10.98 0.54 26.72
CA GLY A 7 9.82 -0.20 26.22
C GLY A 7 8.53 0.53 26.52
N VAL A 8 7.42 0.03 26.00
CA VAL A 8 6.09 0.53 26.26
C VAL A 8 5.85 0.70 27.77
N LEU A 9 6.37 -0.22 28.59
CA LEU A 9 6.22 -0.23 30.05
C LEU A 9 7.13 0.75 30.78
N ARG A 10 7.97 1.54 30.10
CA ARG A 10 8.83 2.56 30.69
C ARG A 10 8.01 3.62 31.45
N THR A 11 6.88 4.03 30.91
CA THR A 11 5.98 4.98 31.55
C THR A 11 5.10 4.26 32.56
N GLY A 12 5.29 4.60 33.86
CA GLY A 12 4.57 3.96 34.97
C GLY A 12 3.10 4.36 35.03
N ASP A 13 2.77 5.63 34.77
CA ASP A 13 1.40 6.11 34.70
C ASP A 13 0.68 5.51 33.45
N ILE A 14 -0.47 4.89 33.72
CA ILE A 14 -1.23 4.16 32.68
C ILE A 14 -1.80 5.11 31.63
N ASP A 15 -2.29 6.26 32.02
CA ASP A 15 -2.91 7.22 31.11
C ASP A 15 -1.86 7.87 30.19
N SER A 16 -0.74 8.34 30.76
CA SER A 16 0.40 8.85 29.99
C SER A 16 0.93 7.80 29.01
N ARG A 17 1.05 6.55 29.44
CA ARG A 17 1.48 5.44 28.59
C ARG A 17 0.53 5.21 27.43
N SER A 18 -0.76 5.15 27.70
CA SER A 18 -1.80 4.94 26.68
C SER A 18 -1.82 6.05 25.65
N LEU A 19 -1.71 7.31 26.09
CA LEU A 19 -1.65 8.47 25.20
C LEU A 19 -0.38 8.47 24.33
N ARG A 20 0.78 8.11 24.89
CA ARG A 20 2.05 7.99 24.14
C ARG A 20 1.99 6.90 23.08
N GLU A 21 1.42 5.75 23.41
CA GLU A 21 1.25 4.67 22.44
C GLU A 21 0.25 5.06 21.34
N LEU A 22 -0.88 5.67 21.70
CA LEU A 22 -1.85 6.17 20.73
C LEU A 22 -1.22 7.21 19.78
N LEU A 23 -0.45 8.16 20.34
CA LEU A 23 0.30 9.14 19.54
C LEU A 23 1.30 8.43 18.61
N THR A 24 2.06 7.45 19.12
CA THR A 24 3.04 6.70 18.33
C THR A 24 2.38 5.99 17.16
N TYR A 25 1.26 5.31 17.35
CA TYR A 25 0.54 4.63 16.27
C TYR A 25 -0.06 5.64 15.28
N GLY A 26 -0.59 6.76 15.74
CA GLY A 26 -1.04 7.83 14.85
C GLY A 26 0.09 8.39 13.98
N LEU A 27 1.26 8.65 14.58
CA LEU A 27 2.43 9.13 13.86
C LEU A 27 3.00 8.10 12.87
N LYS A 28 2.88 6.79 13.14
CA LYS A 28 3.27 5.74 12.18
C LYS A 28 2.44 5.83 10.89
N GLY A 29 1.11 5.90 11.00
CA GLY A 29 0.25 6.05 9.84
C GLY A 29 0.47 7.37 9.10
N PHE A 30 0.62 8.45 9.85
CA PHE A 30 0.97 9.76 9.32
C PHE A 30 2.28 9.75 8.52
N ALA A 31 3.34 9.15 9.07
CA ALA A 31 4.64 9.02 8.40
C ALA A 31 4.55 8.17 7.11
N ALA A 32 3.72 7.12 7.11
CA ALA A 32 3.53 6.29 5.94
C ALA A 32 2.90 7.08 4.77
N TYR A 33 1.89 7.89 5.02
CA TYR A 33 1.29 8.75 3.99
C TYR A 33 2.27 9.81 3.47
N LEU A 34 3.06 10.43 4.36
CA LEU A 34 4.09 11.39 3.95
C LEU A 34 5.19 10.73 3.11
N HIS A 35 5.60 9.52 3.47
CA HIS A 35 6.59 8.77 2.71
C HIS A 35 6.11 8.48 1.28
N HIS A 36 4.90 7.95 1.12
CA HIS A 36 4.34 7.69 -0.21
C HIS A 36 4.14 8.97 -1.03
N ALA A 37 3.76 10.09 -0.41
CA ALA A 37 3.68 11.37 -1.12
C ALA A 37 5.06 11.84 -1.60
N ALA A 38 6.10 11.71 -0.75
CA ALA A 38 7.47 12.09 -1.09
C ALA A 38 8.06 11.23 -2.22
N GLU A 39 7.80 9.92 -2.24
CA GLU A 39 8.19 9.03 -3.37
C GLU A 39 7.58 9.49 -4.71
N LEU A 40 6.46 10.20 -4.67
CA LEU A 40 5.79 10.78 -5.83
C LEU A 40 6.14 12.27 -6.07
N GLY A 41 7.12 12.80 -5.32
CA GLY A 41 7.63 14.17 -5.47
C GLY A 41 6.85 15.24 -4.72
N GLU A 42 5.89 14.87 -3.86
CA GLU A 42 5.08 15.82 -3.09
C GLU A 42 5.48 15.82 -1.61
N GLU A 43 5.93 16.98 -1.11
CA GLU A 43 6.38 17.14 0.28
C GLU A 43 5.71 18.35 0.95
N SER A 44 5.61 18.30 2.29
CA SER A 44 5.14 19.40 3.12
C SER A 44 6.05 19.62 4.32
N ALA A 45 6.82 20.71 4.32
CA ALA A 45 7.68 21.08 5.44
C ALA A 45 6.92 21.23 6.77
N VAL A 46 5.68 21.70 6.71
CA VAL A 46 4.82 21.86 7.90
C VAL A 46 4.44 20.50 8.49
N LEU A 47 4.08 19.53 7.65
CA LEU A 47 3.73 18.19 8.08
C LEU A 47 4.97 17.42 8.57
N ASN A 48 6.11 17.56 7.89
CA ASN A 48 7.38 16.96 8.32
C ASN A 48 7.83 17.51 9.68
N ALA A 49 7.74 18.82 9.90
CA ALA A 49 8.05 19.43 11.19
C ALA A 49 7.12 18.94 12.32
N TYR A 50 5.84 18.74 12.01
CA TYR A 50 4.89 18.16 12.96
C TYR A 50 5.28 16.72 13.34
N LEU A 51 5.64 15.89 12.36
CA LEU A 51 6.09 14.51 12.61
C LEU A 51 7.24 14.48 13.62
N VAL A 52 8.26 15.31 13.40
CA VAL A 52 9.41 15.40 14.32
C VAL A 52 8.97 15.83 15.72
N ARG A 53 8.13 16.88 15.83
CA ARG A 53 7.59 17.33 17.11
C ARG A 53 6.80 16.25 17.86
N GLY A 54 5.94 15.53 17.15
CA GLY A 54 5.18 14.42 17.69
C GLY A 54 6.09 13.29 18.20
N LEU A 55 7.08 12.90 17.41
CA LEU A 55 8.06 11.87 17.81
C LEU A 55 8.83 12.25 19.07
N VAL A 56 9.29 13.50 19.19
CA VAL A 56 9.94 14.00 20.41
C VAL A 56 9.01 13.86 21.62
N ALA A 57 7.74 14.23 21.48
CA ALA A 57 6.78 14.15 22.59
C ALA A 57 6.51 12.71 23.06
N THR A 58 6.67 11.70 22.20
CA THR A 58 6.51 10.29 22.60
C THR A 58 7.57 9.82 23.60
N VAL A 59 8.74 10.46 23.64
CA VAL A 59 9.87 10.08 24.49
C VAL A 59 10.18 11.09 25.60
N ASP A 60 9.66 12.30 25.52
CA ASP A 60 9.87 13.34 26.51
C ASP A 60 8.99 13.08 27.76
N SER A 61 9.64 12.80 28.89
CA SER A 61 8.97 12.53 30.17
C SER A 61 8.30 13.74 30.81
N GLN A 62 8.60 14.96 30.34
CA GLN A 62 8.05 16.21 30.87
C GLN A 62 6.70 16.59 30.24
N VAL A 63 6.32 15.93 29.15
CA VAL A 63 5.04 16.20 28.49
C VAL A 63 3.90 15.57 29.27
N ASP A 64 2.97 16.42 29.76
CA ASP A 64 1.81 16.03 30.55
C ASP A 64 0.66 15.42 29.69
N ASN A 65 -0.33 14.85 30.37
CA ASN A 65 -1.46 14.18 29.72
C ASN A 65 -2.34 15.14 28.92
N THR A 66 -2.44 16.40 29.32
CA THR A 66 -3.19 17.44 28.61
C THR A 66 -2.54 17.72 27.25
N THR A 67 -1.24 17.92 27.29
CA THR A 67 -0.43 18.13 26.04
C THR A 67 -0.43 16.89 25.15
N LEU A 68 -0.29 15.66 25.72
CA LEU A 68 -0.37 14.43 24.96
C LEU A 68 -1.73 14.27 24.27
N THR A 69 -2.82 14.57 24.97
CA THR A 69 -4.18 14.54 24.40
C THR A 69 -4.31 15.53 23.24
N ALA A 70 -3.82 16.75 23.41
CA ALA A 70 -3.82 17.76 22.34
C ALA A 70 -3.03 17.30 21.12
N LEU A 71 -1.86 16.67 21.32
CA LEU A 71 -1.05 16.12 20.22
C LEU A 71 -1.73 14.94 19.51
N VAL A 72 -2.43 14.07 20.24
CA VAL A 72 -3.21 12.98 19.63
C VAL A 72 -4.29 13.54 18.69
N LEU A 73 -5.06 14.55 19.15
CA LEU A 73 -6.08 15.19 18.32
C LEU A 73 -5.47 15.94 17.12
N GLU A 74 -4.37 16.65 17.35
CA GLU A 74 -3.65 17.33 16.27
C GLU A 74 -3.08 16.33 15.24
N THR A 75 -2.61 15.14 15.68
CA THR A 75 -2.17 14.08 14.77
C THR A 75 -3.30 13.64 13.85
N GLY A 76 -4.52 13.55 14.33
CA GLY A 76 -5.69 13.27 13.50
C GLY A 76 -5.93 14.35 12.43
N ALA A 77 -5.89 15.63 12.82
CA ALA A 77 -6.06 16.73 11.88
C ALA A 77 -4.93 16.81 10.83
N LYS A 78 -3.68 16.59 11.27
CA LYS A 78 -2.51 16.53 10.37
C LYS A 78 -2.54 15.28 9.49
N GLY A 79 -3.06 14.16 9.99
CA GLY A 79 -3.29 12.93 9.23
C GLY A 79 -4.22 13.15 8.04
N LEU A 80 -5.32 13.89 8.24
CA LEU A 80 -6.20 14.29 7.13
C LEU A 80 -5.44 15.11 6.06
N ALA A 81 -4.60 16.06 6.49
CA ALA A 81 -3.79 16.84 5.55
C ALA A 81 -2.75 15.98 4.81
N ALA A 82 -2.16 14.98 5.47
CA ALA A 82 -1.23 14.05 4.84
C ALA A 82 -1.93 13.15 3.82
N MET A 83 -3.13 12.67 4.12
CA MET A 83 -3.95 11.91 3.15
C MET A 83 -4.31 12.76 1.93
N ALA A 84 -4.67 14.04 2.12
CA ALA A 84 -4.95 14.95 1.02
C ALA A 84 -3.69 15.23 0.16
N LEU A 85 -2.50 15.32 0.79
CA LEU A 85 -1.23 15.44 0.07
C LEU A 85 -0.95 14.22 -0.78
N LEU A 86 -1.13 13.01 -0.23
CA LEU A 86 -0.94 11.76 -0.96
C LEU A 86 -1.96 11.60 -2.09
N ASP A 87 -3.23 11.95 -1.86
CA ASP A 87 -4.25 11.95 -2.92
C ASP A 87 -3.88 12.90 -4.07
N THR A 88 -3.38 14.09 -3.74
CA THR A 88 -2.87 15.04 -4.72
C THR A 88 -1.68 14.45 -5.50
N ALA A 89 -0.72 13.84 -4.82
CA ALA A 89 0.44 13.21 -5.45
C ALA A 89 0.02 12.12 -6.44
N ASN A 90 -0.85 11.20 -5.99
CA ASN A 90 -1.36 10.11 -6.83
C ASN A 90 -2.16 10.63 -8.03
N THR A 91 -3.07 11.58 -7.82
CA THR A 91 -3.95 12.06 -8.89
C THR A 91 -3.24 12.98 -9.88
N ASN A 92 -2.22 13.73 -9.45
CA ASN A 92 -1.36 14.50 -10.35
C ASN A 92 -0.57 13.58 -11.30
N LEU A 93 -0.06 12.45 -10.80
CA LEU A 93 0.79 11.55 -11.58
C LEU A 93 -0.03 10.56 -12.41
N TYR A 94 -1.07 9.97 -11.83
CA TYR A 94 -1.81 8.85 -12.43
C TYR A 94 -3.20 9.24 -12.95
N GLY A 95 -3.67 10.47 -12.70
CA GLY A 95 -5.03 10.92 -12.99
C GLY A 95 -6.02 10.51 -11.89
N HIS A 96 -7.22 11.07 -11.93
CA HIS A 96 -8.27 10.67 -10.99
C HIS A 96 -8.76 9.24 -11.29
N PRO A 97 -9.00 8.42 -10.25
CA PRO A 97 -9.61 7.10 -10.44
C PRO A 97 -10.94 7.19 -11.19
N GLU A 98 -11.12 6.30 -12.16
CA GLU A 98 -12.30 6.21 -13.00
C GLU A 98 -13.03 4.89 -12.77
N LEU A 99 -14.35 4.86 -13.02
CA LEU A 99 -15.10 3.61 -13.01
C LEU A 99 -14.46 2.62 -13.99
N THR A 100 -14.02 1.50 -13.47
CA THR A 100 -13.25 0.50 -14.22
C THR A 100 -13.72 -0.90 -13.88
N GLN A 101 -13.93 -1.72 -14.92
CA GLN A 101 -14.16 -3.15 -14.79
C GLN A 101 -12.80 -3.85 -14.70
N VAL A 102 -12.54 -4.55 -13.61
CA VAL A 102 -11.29 -5.27 -13.36
C VAL A 102 -11.57 -6.76 -13.41
N SER A 103 -10.79 -7.50 -14.20
CA SER A 103 -10.85 -8.97 -14.21
C SER A 103 -10.43 -9.53 -12.84
N ILE A 104 -11.18 -10.52 -12.34
CA ILE A 104 -10.79 -11.33 -11.19
C ILE A 104 -10.41 -12.76 -11.60
N GLY A 105 -10.45 -13.05 -12.89
CA GLY A 105 -9.93 -14.28 -13.49
C GLY A 105 -8.44 -14.20 -13.82
N VAL A 106 -7.94 -15.19 -14.55
CA VAL A 106 -6.54 -15.31 -14.92
C VAL A 106 -6.36 -15.40 -16.44
N GLY A 107 -5.20 -14.93 -16.93
CA GLY A 107 -4.76 -15.09 -18.30
C GLY A 107 -3.96 -16.38 -18.51
N GLU A 108 -3.48 -16.55 -19.73
CA GLU A 108 -2.70 -17.73 -20.12
C GLU A 108 -1.19 -17.56 -19.84
N ARG A 109 -0.73 -16.34 -19.61
CA ARG A 109 0.69 -16.04 -19.39
C ARG A 109 1.10 -16.24 -17.92
N PRO A 110 2.38 -16.54 -17.64
CA PRO A 110 2.93 -16.46 -16.30
C PRO A 110 2.72 -15.06 -15.72
N GLY A 111 2.69 -14.94 -14.39
CA GLY A 111 2.39 -13.66 -13.77
C GLY A 111 3.26 -13.31 -12.56
N ILE A 112 3.27 -12.02 -12.23
CA ILE A 112 3.77 -11.46 -10.98
C ILE A 112 2.58 -10.93 -10.19
N LEU A 113 2.48 -11.30 -8.90
CA LEU A 113 1.45 -10.81 -7.99
C LEU A 113 2.01 -9.67 -7.14
N VAL A 114 1.36 -8.51 -7.15
CA VAL A 114 1.79 -7.34 -6.40
C VAL A 114 0.78 -7.03 -5.30
N SER A 115 1.24 -6.98 -4.06
CA SER A 115 0.44 -6.65 -2.88
C SER A 115 1.03 -5.44 -2.15
N GLY A 116 0.18 -4.68 -1.48
CA GLY A 116 0.55 -3.46 -0.76
C GLY A 116 -0.14 -2.22 -1.31
N HIS A 117 0.53 -1.06 -1.26
CA HIS A 117 -0.11 0.23 -1.55
C HIS A 117 0.74 1.15 -2.44
N ASP A 118 2.01 0.82 -2.72
CA ASP A 118 2.92 1.69 -3.43
C ASP A 118 2.67 1.63 -4.95
N LEU A 119 2.15 2.73 -5.50
CA LEU A 119 1.84 2.84 -6.92
C LEU A 119 3.10 3.12 -7.76
N ALA A 120 4.13 3.76 -7.19
CA ALA A 120 5.39 4.02 -7.89
C ALA A 120 6.14 2.70 -8.14
N ASP A 121 6.19 1.82 -7.15
CA ASP A 121 6.77 0.48 -7.29
C ASP A 121 6.00 -0.37 -8.31
N LEU A 122 4.66 -0.30 -8.29
CA LEU A 122 3.84 -0.98 -9.28
C LEU A 122 4.14 -0.46 -10.70
N GLU A 123 4.18 0.87 -10.90
CA GLU A 123 4.49 1.44 -12.22
C GLU A 123 5.91 1.08 -12.68
N ALA A 124 6.90 1.13 -11.80
CA ALA A 124 8.27 0.75 -12.12
C ALA A 124 8.37 -0.72 -12.57
N LEU A 125 7.64 -1.63 -11.92
CA LEU A 125 7.51 -3.01 -12.36
C LEU A 125 6.81 -3.12 -13.72
N LEU A 126 5.72 -2.38 -13.95
CA LEU A 126 4.97 -2.38 -15.22
C LEU A 126 5.84 -1.87 -16.37
N ILE A 127 6.65 -0.84 -16.14
CA ILE A 127 7.60 -0.34 -17.15
C ILE A 127 8.64 -1.41 -17.52
N GLN A 128 9.24 -2.05 -16.51
CA GLN A 128 10.30 -3.05 -16.72
C GLN A 128 9.78 -4.37 -17.29
N SER A 129 8.55 -4.75 -16.98
CA SER A 129 7.92 -5.98 -17.47
C SER A 129 7.21 -5.83 -18.82
N LYS A 130 7.19 -4.61 -19.37
CA LYS A 130 6.64 -4.36 -20.71
C LYS A 130 7.32 -5.29 -21.72
N ASP A 131 6.52 -5.93 -22.54
CA ASP A 131 6.96 -6.86 -23.58
C ASP A 131 7.71 -8.13 -23.08
N ALA A 132 7.68 -8.39 -21.78
CA ALA A 132 8.34 -9.55 -21.18
C ALA A 132 7.56 -10.88 -21.36
N GLY A 133 6.34 -10.83 -21.90
CA GLY A 133 5.49 -12.00 -22.09
C GLY A 133 4.87 -12.54 -20.82
N ILE A 134 4.75 -11.70 -19.79
CA ILE A 134 4.13 -11.99 -18.50
C ILE A 134 2.98 -11.02 -18.21
N ASP A 135 2.11 -11.41 -17.27
CA ASP A 135 1.04 -10.56 -16.74
C ASP A 135 1.38 -10.09 -15.32
N VAL A 136 0.91 -8.91 -14.96
CA VAL A 136 0.98 -8.39 -13.60
C VAL A 136 -0.43 -8.38 -13.01
N TYR A 137 -0.55 -8.93 -11.81
CA TYR A 137 -1.79 -8.98 -11.05
C TYR A 137 -1.66 -8.20 -9.77
N THR A 138 -2.71 -7.51 -9.36
CA THR A 138 -2.81 -6.95 -8.03
C THR A 138 -3.42 -7.95 -7.06
N HIS A 139 -3.15 -7.76 -5.77
CA HIS A 139 -3.74 -8.54 -4.68
C HIS A 139 -4.24 -7.61 -3.59
N SER A 140 -5.42 -7.92 -3.03
CA SER A 140 -5.97 -7.26 -1.85
C SER A 140 -6.08 -5.74 -2.04
N GLU A 141 -5.42 -4.96 -1.20
CA GLU A 141 -5.53 -3.49 -1.15
C GLU A 141 -4.82 -2.77 -2.32
N MET A 142 -4.09 -3.48 -3.19
CA MET A 142 -3.55 -2.93 -4.44
C MET A 142 -4.62 -2.85 -5.56
N LEU A 143 -5.77 -3.47 -5.40
CA LEU A 143 -6.87 -3.43 -6.37
C LEU A 143 -7.22 -2.02 -6.89
N PRO A 144 -7.27 -0.95 -6.08
CA PRO A 144 -7.57 0.39 -6.55
C PRO A 144 -6.64 0.94 -7.64
N ALA A 145 -5.42 0.39 -7.79
CA ALA A 145 -4.47 0.79 -8.82
C ALA A 145 -5.05 0.72 -10.23
N HIS A 146 -5.93 -0.25 -10.49
CA HIS A 146 -6.61 -0.40 -11.79
C HIS A 146 -7.57 0.74 -12.14
N GLY A 147 -7.97 1.57 -11.18
CA GLY A 147 -8.83 2.72 -11.41
C GLY A 147 -8.09 3.94 -11.98
N TYR A 148 -6.77 4.00 -11.84
CA TYR A 148 -5.98 5.14 -12.27
C TYR A 148 -5.67 5.08 -13.78
N PRO A 149 -6.01 6.12 -14.58
CA PRO A 149 -5.73 6.16 -16.02
C PRO A 149 -4.26 5.94 -16.35
N GLY A 150 -3.35 6.50 -15.53
CA GLY A 150 -1.91 6.38 -15.69
C GLY A 150 -1.37 4.96 -15.54
N LEU A 151 -2.06 4.09 -14.80
CA LEU A 151 -1.65 2.69 -14.59
C LEU A 151 -2.40 1.73 -15.51
N LYS A 152 -3.70 1.90 -15.72
CA LYS A 152 -4.47 1.01 -16.61
C LYS A 152 -4.09 1.11 -18.10
N LYS A 153 -3.24 2.08 -18.47
CA LYS A 153 -2.63 2.14 -19.81
C LYS A 153 -1.71 0.96 -20.14
N TYR A 154 -1.24 0.23 -19.14
CA TYR A 154 -0.37 -0.93 -19.32
C TYR A 154 -1.22 -2.19 -19.56
N PRO A 155 -1.24 -2.76 -20.79
CA PRO A 155 -2.17 -3.84 -21.14
C PRO A 155 -1.89 -5.16 -20.41
N HIS A 156 -0.70 -5.33 -19.85
CA HIS A 156 -0.30 -6.50 -19.06
C HIS A 156 -0.56 -6.33 -17.56
N LEU A 157 -1.08 -5.18 -17.11
CA LEU A 157 -1.76 -5.07 -15.81
C LEU A 157 -3.12 -5.77 -15.95
N TYR A 158 -3.13 -7.07 -15.74
CA TYR A 158 -4.21 -7.95 -16.20
C TYR A 158 -5.48 -7.85 -15.37
N GLY A 159 -5.35 -7.92 -14.05
CA GLY A 159 -6.48 -7.94 -13.15
C GLY A 159 -6.07 -8.10 -11.69
N ASN A 160 -7.05 -8.39 -10.85
CA ASN A 160 -6.83 -8.65 -9.43
C ASN A 160 -6.97 -10.14 -9.15
N TYR A 161 -6.00 -10.73 -8.47
CA TYR A 161 -5.99 -12.13 -8.11
C TYR A 161 -6.21 -12.29 -6.61
N GLY A 162 -7.20 -13.05 -6.24
CA GLY A 162 -7.54 -13.29 -4.85
C GLY A 162 -8.27 -12.13 -4.18
N ASN A 163 -8.30 -12.15 -2.86
CA ASN A 163 -9.20 -11.36 -2.06
C ASN A 163 -8.43 -10.62 -0.93
N ALA A 164 -8.84 -10.84 0.32
CA ALA A 164 -8.29 -10.13 1.46
C ALA A 164 -6.96 -10.77 1.95
N TRP A 165 -6.10 -9.96 2.60
CA TRP A 165 -4.78 -10.36 3.08
C TRP A 165 -4.74 -11.64 3.92
N TRP A 166 -5.79 -11.97 4.67
CA TRP A 166 -5.83 -13.20 5.48
C TRP A 166 -6.02 -14.48 4.67
N LYS A 167 -6.30 -14.38 3.36
CA LYS A 167 -6.42 -15.53 2.46
C LYS A 167 -5.10 -15.87 1.74
N GLN A 168 -4.05 -15.10 1.96
CA GLN A 168 -2.76 -15.19 1.26
C GLN A 168 -2.21 -16.62 1.16
N HIS A 169 -2.29 -17.41 2.22
CA HIS A 169 -1.71 -18.77 2.20
C HIS A 169 -2.30 -19.65 1.10
N GLN A 170 -3.60 -19.60 0.92
CA GLN A 170 -4.29 -20.37 -0.08
C GLN A 170 -4.07 -19.77 -1.48
N GLU A 171 -4.26 -18.49 -1.62
CA GLU A 171 -4.23 -17.76 -2.88
C GLU A 171 -2.81 -17.74 -3.48
N PHE A 172 -1.78 -17.50 -2.68
CA PHE A 172 -0.38 -17.51 -3.13
C PHE A 172 0.11 -18.89 -3.56
N THR A 173 -0.44 -19.96 -2.96
CA THR A 173 -0.17 -21.32 -3.40
C THR A 173 -0.66 -21.56 -4.83
N SER A 174 -1.87 -21.08 -5.14
CA SER A 174 -2.51 -21.22 -6.47
C SER A 174 -1.97 -20.24 -7.50
N PHE A 175 -1.36 -19.13 -7.07
CA PHE A 175 -0.81 -18.13 -8.01
C PHE A 175 0.40 -18.66 -8.80
N ARG A 176 1.24 -19.50 -8.20
CA ARG A 176 2.39 -20.20 -8.82
C ARG A 176 3.56 -19.32 -9.25
N GLY A 177 3.37 -18.02 -9.41
CA GLY A 177 4.37 -17.01 -9.78
C GLY A 177 5.06 -16.33 -8.61
N PRO A 178 5.99 -15.40 -8.85
CA PRO A 178 6.57 -14.55 -7.83
C PRO A 178 5.56 -13.56 -7.27
N ILE A 179 5.77 -13.20 -6.00
CA ILE A 179 4.93 -12.29 -5.21
C ILE A 179 5.81 -11.14 -4.74
N LEU A 180 5.39 -9.91 -5.00
CA LEU A 180 6.05 -8.69 -4.56
C LEU A 180 5.19 -7.97 -3.52
N PHE A 181 5.73 -7.75 -2.33
CA PHE A 181 5.16 -6.85 -1.34
C PHE A 181 5.83 -5.48 -1.41
N THR A 182 5.04 -4.44 -1.65
CA THR A 182 5.52 -3.06 -1.71
C THR A 182 5.38 -2.34 -0.37
N THR A 183 4.45 -2.79 0.47
CA THR A 183 4.21 -2.26 1.82
C THR A 183 3.83 -3.38 2.79
N ASN A 184 2.97 -3.10 3.76
CA ASN A 184 2.45 -4.03 4.76
C ASN A 184 1.56 -5.15 4.17
N CYS A 185 0.71 -5.76 5.00
CA CYS A 185 -0.16 -6.91 4.69
C CYS A 185 0.60 -8.22 4.46
N ILE A 186 1.80 -8.36 5.00
CA ILE A 186 2.55 -9.61 4.96
C ILE A 186 2.04 -10.54 6.06
N VAL A 187 1.42 -11.65 5.67
CA VAL A 187 1.10 -12.74 6.58
C VAL A 187 2.28 -13.72 6.62
N PRO A 188 2.87 -13.98 7.79
CA PRO A 188 3.97 -14.92 7.89
C PRO A 188 3.61 -16.27 7.26
N PRO A 189 4.38 -16.78 6.30
CA PRO A 189 4.05 -18.04 5.65
C PRO A 189 4.24 -19.20 6.62
N PRO A 190 3.43 -20.24 6.54
CA PRO A 190 3.70 -21.47 7.26
C PRO A 190 5.03 -22.09 6.78
N SER A 191 5.68 -22.86 7.64
CA SER A 191 7.00 -23.45 7.37
C SER A 191 7.06 -24.35 6.12
N ASN A 192 5.90 -24.83 5.66
CA ASN A 192 5.75 -25.67 4.47
C ASN A 192 5.16 -24.91 3.26
N ALA A 193 5.12 -23.58 3.29
CA ALA A 193 4.58 -22.80 2.18
C ALA A 193 5.41 -22.96 0.92
N VAL A 194 4.80 -23.49 -0.14
CA VAL A 194 5.45 -23.76 -1.44
C VAL A 194 5.82 -22.49 -2.20
N TYR A 195 5.21 -21.38 -1.85
CA TYR A 195 5.46 -20.06 -2.46
C TYR A 195 6.55 -19.24 -1.76
N ALA A 196 7.01 -19.64 -0.56
CA ALA A 196 7.87 -18.81 0.29
C ALA A 196 9.18 -18.38 -0.39
N ASN A 197 9.74 -19.21 -1.24
CA ASN A 197 10.96 -18.91 -2.01
C ASN A 197 10.75 -17.99 -3.21
N LYS A 198 9.51 -17.64 -3.50
CA LYS A 198 9.12 -16.72 -4.58
C LYS A 198 8.60 -15.37 -4.06
N VAL A 199 8.67 -15.14 -2.74
CA VAL A 199 8.23 -13.89 -2.12
C VAL A 199 9.39 -12.90 -2.08
N PHE A 200 9.10 -11.69 -2.51
CA PHE A 200 10.00 -10.55 -2.50
C PHE A 200 9.35 -9.38 -1.78
N THR A 201 10.17 -8.52 -1.22
CA THR A 201 9.74 -7.26 -0.61
C THR A 201 10.51 -6.10 -1.22
N THR A 202 9.96 -4.90 -1.15
CA THR A 202 10.62 -3.66 -1.58
C THR A 202 10.14 -2.47 -0.73
N GLY A 203 10.80 -1.32 -0.87
CA GLY A 203 10.41 -0.10 -0.17
C GLY A 203 10.49 -0.23 1.34
N ALA A 204 9.43 0.19 2.02
CA ALA A 204 9.34 0.13 3.48
C ALA A 204 8.95 -1.26 4.02
N ALA A 205 8.56 -2.21 3.15
CA ALA A 205 8.21 -3.56 3.55
C ALA A 205 9.45 -4.43 3.70
N GLY A 206 9.45 -5.31 4.71
CA GLY A 206 10.51 -6.27 4.90
C GLY A 206 10.01 -7.44 5.75
N PHE A 207 10.55 -8.64 5.50
CA PHE A 207 10.25 -9.80 6.30
C PHE A 207 11.51 -10.70 6.39
N PRO A 208 11.86 -11.22 7.57
CA PRO A 208 13.02 -12.10 7.72
C PRO A 208 12.98 -13.31 6.79
N GLY A 209 14.03 -13.49 6.02
CA GLY A 209 14.17 -14.62 5.08
C GLY A 209 13.57 -14.34 3.67
N TYR A 210 12.88 -13.24 3.44
CA TYR A 210 12.47 -12.83 2.11
C TYR A 210 13.56 -12.00 1.43
N ARG A 211 13.65 -12.14 0.11
CA ARG A 211 14.55 -11.32 -0.69
C ARG A 211 14.01 -9.91 -0.80
N HIS A 212 14.82 -8.92 -0.46
CA HIS A 212 14.48 -7.50 -0.58
C HIS A 212 15.07 -6.91 -1.84
N ILE A 213 14.34 -6.01 -2.48
CA ILE A 213 14.79 -5.23 -3.64
C ILE A 213 14.98 -3.81 -3.16
N ASP A 214 16.25 -3.44 -2.95
CA ASP A 214 16.66 -2.10 -2.57
C ASP A 214 16.74 -1.19 -3.80
N PRO A 215 16.53 0.14 -3.64
CA PRO A 215 16.86 1.09 -4.67
C PRO A 215 18.39 1.20 -4.85
N ASP A 216 18.84 1.49 -6.06
CA ASP A 216 20.21 1.88 -6.34
C ASP A 216 20.53 3.31 -5.85
N SER A 217 21.75 3.83 -6.16
CA SER A 217 22.17 5.18 -5.79
C SER A 217 21.31 6.30 -6.36
N ASP A 218 20.60 6.04 -7.44
CA ASP A 218 19.75 7.00 -8.15
C ASP A 218 18.25 6.81 -7.80
N GLY A 219 17.96 5.90 -6.86
CA GLY A 219 16.61 5.59 -6.39
C GLY A 219 15.85 4.59 -7.25
N HIS A 220 16.47 4.00 -8.27
CA HIS A 220 15.81 3.04 -9.14
C HIS A 220 15.88 1.63 -8.55
N LYS A 221 14.76 0.90 -8.66
CA LYS A 221 14.65 -0.50 -8.24
C LYS A 221 14.71 -1.41 -9.46
N ASP A 222 15.52 -2.45 -9.39
CA ASP A 222 15.66 -3.46 -10.44
C ASP A 222 14.77 -4.68 -10.17
N PHE A 223 13.68 -4.82 -10.91
CA PHE A 223 12.75 -5.95 -10.83
C PHE A 223 13.08 -7.09 -11.80
N SER A 224 14.20 -7.05 -12.49
CA SER A 224 14.59 -8.08 -13.48
C SER A 224 14.53 -9.48 -12.91
N VAL A 225 14.96 -9.67 -11.67
CA VAL A 225 14.94 -10.97 -10.99
C VAL A 225 13.53 -11.54 -10.82
N LEU A 226 12.51 -10.70 -10.56
CA LEU A 226 11.12 -11.14 -10.51
C LEU A 226 10.62 -11.52 -11.91
N ILE A 227 10.94 -10.68 -12.88
CA ILE A 227 10.51 -10.87 -14.27
C ILE A 227 11.08 -12.19 -14.84
N GLU A 228 12.37 -12.45 -14.64
CA GLU A 228 12.98 -13.70 -15.09
C GLU A 228 12.44 -14.92 -14.33
N LEU A 229 12.18 -14.78 -13.02
CA LEU A 229 11.54 -15.85 -12.27
C LEU A 229 10.11 -16.12 -12.78
N ALA A 230 9.33 -15.08 -13.06
CA ALA A 230 7.97 -15.22 -13.58
C ALA A 230 7.95 -15.99 -14.91
N LYS A 231 8.85 -15.67 -15.85
CA LYS A 231 8.97 -16.36 -17.14
C LYS A 231 9.19 -17.88 -17.00
N SER A 232 9.79 -18.32 -15.89
CA SER A 232 10.04 -19.74 -15.60
C SER A 232 8.87 -20.44 -14.90
N CYS A 233 7.84 -19.70 -14.49
CA CYS A 233 6.68 -20.21 -13.79
C CYS A 233 5.55 -20.59 -14.77
N GLN A 234 4.60 -21.37 -14.25
CA GLN A 234 3.32 -21.61 -14.93
C GLN A 234 2.40 -20.39 -14.76
N SER A 235 1.38 -20.28 -15.63
CA SER A 235 0.29 -19.34 -15.42
C SER A 235 -0.43 -19.60 -14.08
N PRO A 236 -1.03 -18.55 -13.46
CA PRO A 236 -1.81 -18.72 -12.24
C PRO A 236 -2.97 -19.71 -12.45
N GLU A 237 -3.34 -20.42 -11.39
CA GLU A 237 -4.55 -21.23 -11.37
C GLU A 237 -5.76 -20.34 -11.12
N ALA A 238 -6.83 -20.50 -11.90
CA ALA A 238 -8.06 -19.75 -11.71
C ALA A 238 -8.71 -20.14 -10.36
N ILE A 239 -8.92 -19.15 -9.50
CA ILE A 239 -9.63 -19.31 -8.21
C ILE A 239 -10.95 -18.56 -8.21
N GLU A 240 -11.09 -17.57 -9.07
CA GLU A 240 -12.29 -16.77 -9.29
C GLU A 240 -12.41 -16.48 -10.80
N ASP A 241 -13.59 -16.03 -11.23
CA ASP A 241 -13.87 -15.64 -12.63
C ASP A 241 -14.81 -14.44 -12.67
N GLY A 242 -14.79 -13.72 -13.79
CA GLY A 242 -15.62 -12.55 -14.01
C GLY A 242 -14.90 -11.23 -13.77
N THR A 243 -15.66 -10.20 -13.41
CA THR A 243 -15.17 -8.83 -13.22
C THR A 243 -15.80 -8.18 -12.01
N ILE A 244 -15.09 -7.21 -11.44
CA ILE A 244 -15.59 -6.30 -10.41
C ILE A 244 -15.46 -4.86 -10.86
N THR A 245 -16.39 -4.00 -10.41
CA THR A 245 -16.33 -2.55 -10.70
C THR A 245 -15.66 -1.84 -9.54
N ILE A 246 -14.67 -1.01 -9.86
CA ILE A 246 -13.96 -0.15 -8.92
C ILE A 246 -13.94 1.30 -9.42
N GLY A 247 -13.25 2.21 -8.72
CA GLY A 247 -13.04 3.59 -9.14
C GLY A 247 -14.02 4.59 -8.51
N PHE A 248 -14.72 4.18 -7.45
CA PHE A 248 -15.67 5.04 -6.71
C PHE A 248 -14.95 6.01 -5.77
N GLY A 249 -13.99 6.78 -6.30
CA GLY A 249 -13.29 7.81 -5.54
C GLY A 249 -14.12 9.08 -5.34
N HIS A 250 -13.59 10.03 -4.54
CA HIS A 250 -14.27 11.30 -4.22
C HIS A 250 -14.62 12.13 -5.47
N ASN A 251 -13.75 12.15 -6.48
CA ASN A 251 -14.02 12.85 -7.74
C ASN A 251 -15.23 12.26 -8.48
N GLN A 252 -15.32 10.94 -8.54
CA GLN A 252 -16.45 10.24 -9.17
C GLN A 252 -17.74 10.45 -8.38
N ALA A 253 -17.67 10.40 -7.05
CA ALA A 253 -18.83 10.68 -6.20
C ALA A 253 -19.35 12.13 -6.40
N SER A 254 -18.45 13.10 -6.53
CA SER A 254 -18.82 14.49 -6.80
C SER A 254 -19.50 14.67 -8.17
N GLN A 255 -19.03 13.94 -9.19
CA GLN A 255 -19.64 13.96 -10.54
C GLN A 255 -21.02 13.32 -10.57
N LEU A 256 -21.27 12.32 -9.70
CA LEU A 256 -22.58 11.65 -9.62
C LEU A 256 -23.59 12.40 -8.75
N ALA A 257 -23.16 13.37 -7.95
CA ALA A 257 -24.05 14.08 -7.01
C ALA A 257 -25.21 14.78 -7.73
N GLN A 258 -24.94 15.50 -8.82
CA GLN A 258 -25.96 16.22 -9.57
C GLN A 258 -26.97 15.29 -10.26
N PRO A 259 -26.55 14.25 -11.02
CA PRO A 259 -27.48 13.27 -11.58
C PRO A 259 -28.36 12.56 -10.54
N ILE A 260 -27.80 12.26 -9.35
CA ILE A 260 -28.56 11.65 -8.26
C ILE A 260 -29.65 12.61 -7.74
N LEU A 261 -29.30 13.88 -7.53
CA LEU A 261 -30.26 14.89 -7.10
C LEU A 261 -31.37 15.09 -8.14
N GLU A 262 -31.05 15.12 -9.41
CA GLU A 262 -32.05 15.20 -10.50
C GLU A 262 -32.99 13.99 -10.49
N ALA A 263 -32.46 12.78 -10.38
CA ALA A 263 -33.28 11.57 -10.29
C ALA A 263 -34.21 11.54 -9.05
N ILE A 264 -33.76 12.11 -7.92
CA ILE A 264 -34.61 12.23 -6.72
C ILE A 264 -35.73 13.25 -6.95
N HIS A 265 -35.50 14.31 -7.70
CA HIS A 265 -36.53 15.34 -8.00
C HIS A 265 -37.53 14.89 -9.04
N GLU A 266 -37.16 13.99 -9.93
CA GLU A 266 -38.03 13.41 -10.95
C GLU A 266 -38.97 12.31 -10.41
N GLY A 267 -38.72 11.78 -9.20
CA GLY A 267 -39.55 10.76 -8.54
C GLY A 267 -39.10 9.36 -8.85
#